data_f71ae6c95599554c46a745d1040dc59e
#
_entry.id   f71ae6c95599554c46a745d1040dc59e
#
_cell.length_a   1.000
_cell.length_b   1.000
_cell.length_c   1.000
_cell.angle_alpha   90.00
_cell.angle_beta   90.00
_cell.angle_gamma   90.00
#
_symmetry.space_group_name_H-M   'P 1'
#
loop_
_entity.id
_entity.type
_entity.pdbx_description
1 polymer ?
#
loop_
_entity_poly.entity_id
_entity_poly.type
_entity_poly.pdbx_seq_one_letter_code
_entity_poly.pdbx_strand_id
1 'polypeptide(L)'
;ILDHNKNPRNFGALECATCSREGYNPLCGDHLHIHLRLVEGRIEGISFEGSGCAISKASASLMTATLKGKEVADAERLFEDFHSMVMADVAEPVDDAKLGKMAIFAGVREFPMRVKCATLAWHAMKSAISGDQAPVSTE
;
A
#
# COMPACT_ATOMS: atom_id res chain seq x y z
N ILE A 1 -7.09 -10.31 -6.35
CA ILE A 1 -5.63 -10.34 -6.19
C ILE A 1 -4.93 -10.71 -7.49
N LEU A 2 -5.36 -11.78 -8.16
CA LEU A 2 -4.72 -12.21 -9.42
C LEU A 2 -4.79 -11.13 -10.50
N ASP A 3 -5.92 -10.45 -10.63
CA ASP A 3 -6.07 -9.38 -11.62
C ASP A 3 -5.09 -8.23 -11.35
N HIS A 4 -4.99 -7.79 -10.10
CA HIS A 4 -4.06 -6.73 -9.74
C HIS A 4 -2.61 -7.14 -9.87
N ASN A 5 -2.30 -8.41 -9.74
CA ASN A 5 -0.93 -8.90 -9.94
C ASN A 5 -0.57 -8.97 -11.43
N LYS A 6 -1.50 -9.44 -12.28
CA LYS A 6 -1.27 -9.54 -13.73
C LYS A 6 -1.35 -8.20 -14.43
N ASN A 7 -2.28 -7.35 -14.00
CA ASN A 7 -2.57 -6.06 -14.62
C ASN A 7 -2.54 -4.97 -13.54
N PRO A 8 -1.36 -4.68 -12.98
CA PRO A 8 -1.26 -3.70 -11.90
C PRO A 8 -1.69 -2.32 -12.37
N ARG A 9 -2.46 -1.61 -11.52
CA ARG A 9 -2.91 -0.26 -11.78
C ARG A 9 -1.83 0.73 -11.37
N ASN A 10 -1.67 1.79 -12.17
CA ASN A 10 -0.73 2.86 -11.86
C ASN A 10 0.71 2.37 -11.66
N PHE A 11 1.10 1.38 -12.45
CA PHE A 11 2.46 0.85 -12.43
C PHE A 11 3.36 1.71 -13.32
N GLY A 12 4.51 2.11 -12.79
CA GLY A 12 5.50 2.89 -13.52
C GLY A 12 5.90 4.16 -12.80
N ALA A 13 6.76 4.96 -13.43
CA ALA A 13 7.17 6.25 -12.90
C ALA A 13 6.03 7.25 -12.95
N LEU A 14 6.07 8.24 -12.07
CA LEU A 14 5.06 9.30 -12.02
C LEU A 14 5.71 10.62 -12.38
N GLU A 15 5.21 11.28 -13.43
CA GLU A 15 5.67 12.61 -13.81
C GLU A 15 5.31 13.61 -12.72
N CYS A 16 6.23 14.54 -12.45
CA CYS A 16 6.04 15.59 -11.46
C CYS A 16 5.75 15.07 -10.05
N ALA A 17 6.30 13.90 -9.70
CA ALA A 17 6.18 13.37 -8.36
C ALA A 17 6.80 14.36 -7.36
N THR A 18 6.06 14.67 -6.29
CA THR A 18 6.54 15.57 -5.24
C THR A 18 7.24 14.83 -4.11
N CYS A 19 6.94 13.54 -3.95
CA CYS A 19 7.67 12.69 -3.00
C CYS A 19 7.65 11.25 -3.49
N SER A 20 8.68 10.52 -3.09
CA SER A 20 8.83 9.10 -3.40
C SER A 20 9.43 8.40 -2.21
N ARG A 21 9.10 7.13 -2.06
CA ARG A 21 9.65 6.33 -0.98
C ARG A 21 9.90 4.91 -1.43
N GLU A 22 11.03 4.38 -1.01
CA GLU A 22 11.39 3.00 -1.25
C GLU A 22 10.92 2.15 -0.08
N GLY A 23 10.32 1.00 -0.39
CA GLY A 23 9.90 0.01 0.60
C GLY A 23 10.50 -1.33 0.25
N TYR A 24 10.85 -2.11 1.29
CA TYR A 24 11.63 -3.29 1.06
C TYR A 24 11.35 -4.35 2.14
N ASN A 25 11.12 -5.58 1.69
CA ASN A 25 10.92 -6.73 2.57
C ASN A 25 11.92 -7.83 2.18
N PRO A 26 13.06 -7.93 2.87
CA PRO A 26 14.11 -8.87 2.50
C PRO A 26 13.71 -10.32 2.64
N LEU A 27 12.74 -10.64 3.49
CA LEU A 27 12.29 -12.01 3.70
C LEU A 27 11.61 -12.60 2.47
N CYS A 28 10.90 -11.76 1.71
CA CYS A 28 10.19 -12.17 0.50
C CYS A 28 10.81 -11.63 -0.78
N GLY A 29 11.85 -10.81 -0.66
CA GLY A 29 12.48 -10.18 -1.82
C GLY A 29 11.65 -9.07 -2.45
N ASP A 30 10.68 -8.53 -1.72
CA ASP A 30 9.85 -7.43 -2.20
C ASP A 30 10.63 -6.12 -2.16
N HIS A 31 10.61 -5.37 -3.24
CA HIS A 31 11.29 -4.09 -3.34
C HIS A 31 10.43 -3.16 -4.18
N LEU A 32 9.81 -2.18 -3.56
CA LEU A 32 8.87 -1.27 -4.20
C LEU A 32 9.30 0.18 -4.06
N HIS A 33 8.94 0.98 -5.05
CA HIS A 33 9.05 2.44 -4.99
C HIS A 33 7.65 3.01 -5.14
N ILE A 34 7.24 3.84 -4.21
CA ILE A 34 5.95 4.51 -4.23
C ILE A 34 6.18 5.98 -4.58
N HIS A 35 5.50 6.47 -5.59
CA HIS A 35 5.60 7.85 -6.06
C HIS A 35 4.28 8.56 -5.84
N LEU A 36 4.34 9.77 -5.29
CA LEU A 36 3.16 10.58 -4.99
C LEU A 36 3.31 11.97 -5.59
N ARG A 37 2.23 12.49 -6.13
CA ARG A 37 2.12 13.91 -6.46
C ARG A 37 1.05 14.50 -5.56
N LEU A 38 1.50 15.30 -4.58
CA LEU A 38 0.62 15.93 -3.60
C LEU A 38 0.38 17.37 -4.01
N VAL A 39 -0.88 17.77 -4.09
CA VAL A 39 -1.27 19.14 -4.42
C VAL A 39 -2.32 19.57 -3.41
N GLU A 40 -1.99 20.58 -2.61
CA GLU A 40 -2.90 21.17 -1.61
C GLU A 40 -3.53 20.13 -0.68
N GLY A 41 -2.71 19.19 -0.19
CA GLY A 41 -3.17 18.15 0.74
C GLY A 41 -3.94 17.01 0.09
N ARG A 42 -3.94 16.94 -1.24
CA ARG A 42 -4.63 15.88 -2.00
C ARG A 42 -3.63 15.04 -2.78
N ILE A 43 -3.87 13.75 -2.86
CA ILE A 43 -3.08 12.85 -3.68
C ILE A 43 -3.60 12.96 -5.12
N GLU A 44 -3.01 13.84 -5.90
CA GLU A 44 -3.41 14.05 -7.27
C GLU A 44 -2.93 12.93 -8.18
N GLY A 45 -1.76 12.37 -7.90
CA GLY A 45 -1.23 11.21 -8.62
C GLY A 45 -0.50 10.28 -7.66
N ILE A 46 -0.54 8.99 -7.97
CA ILE A 46 0.15 7.96 -7.20
C ILE A 46 0.46 6.81 -8.14
N SER A 47 1.70 6.32 -8.06
CA SER A 47 2.11 5.14 -8.83
C SER A 47 3.12 4.34 -8.03
N PHE A 48 3.43 3.14 -8.53
CA PHE A 48 4.46 2.33 -7.92
C PHE A 48 5.27 1.60 -8.98
N GLU A 49 6.50 1.25 -8.62
CA GLU A 49 7.40 0.45 -9.43
C GLU A 49 8.09 -0.57 -8.54
N GLY A 50 8.72 -1.55 -9.16
CA GLY A 50 9.53 -2.52 -8.46
C GLY A 50 9.10 -3.95 -8.69
N SER A 51 9.61 -4.84 -7.87
CA SER A 51 9.35 -6.26 -7.97
C SER A 51 8.96 -6.82 -6.60
N GLY A 52 8.23 -7.92 -6.60
CA GLY A 52 7.82 -8.55 -5.37
C GLY A 52 6.86 -9.69 -5.64
N CYS A 53 6.38 -10.30 -4.56
CA CYS A 53 5.42 -11.38 -4.66
C CYS A 53 4.06 -10.87 -5.12
N ALA A 54 3.16 -11.81 -5.45
CA ALA A 54 1.82 -11.48 -5.93
C ALA A 54 1.04 -10.63 -4.91
N ILE A 55 1.19 -10.90 -3.63
CA ILE A 55 0.50 -10.16 -2.55
C ILE A 55 1.00 -8.72 -2.48
N SER A 56 2.32 -8.53 -2.54
CA SER A 56 2.93 -7.20 -2.48
C SER A 56 2.48 -6.34 -3.66
N LYS A 57 2.54 -6.87 -4.87
CA LYS A 57 2.15 -6.15 -6.08
C LYS A 57 0.65 -5.86 -6.11
N ALA A 58 -0.17 -6.82 -5.72
CA ALA A 58 -1.62 -6.63 -5.70
C ALA A 58 -2.02 -5.57 -4.67
N SER A 59 -1.39 -5.60 -3.51
CA SER A 59 -1.66 -4.59 -2.46
C SER A 59 -1.27 -3.19 -2.93
N ALA A 60 -0.08 -3.04 -3.53
CA ALA A 60 0.36 -1.75 -4.07
C ALA A 60 -0.58 -1.25 -5.16
N SER A 61 -0.97 -2.12 -6.08
CA SER A 61 -1.88 -1.77 -7.16
C SER A 61 -3.24 -1.30 -6.62
N LEU A 62 -3.82 -2.05 -5.69
CA LEU A 62 -5.11 -1.71 -5.11
C LEU A 62 -5.03 -0.42 -4.28
N MET A 63 -3.93 -0.24 -3.55
CA MET A 63 -3.67 1.00 -2.80
C MET A 63 -3.69 2.21 -3.74
N THR A 64 -2.95 2.15 -4.85
CA THR A 64 -2.89 3.27 -5.79
C THR A 64 -4.25 3.57 -6.40
N ALA A 65 -5.00 2.53 -6.77
CA ALA A 65 -6.34 2.71 -7.32
C ALA A 65 -7.31 3.32 -6.31
N THR A 66 -7.14 2.99 -5.03
CA THR A 66 -8.01 3.48 -3.96
C THR A 66 -7.67 4.91 -3.55
N LEU A 67 -6.38 5.23 -3.47
CA LEU A 67 -5.94 6.52 -2.92
C LEU A 67 -5.87 7.65 -3.94
N LYS A 68 -5.81 7.36 -5.22
CA LYS A 68 -5.73 8.39 -6.25
C LYS A 68 -6.93 9.34 -6.15
N GLY A 69 -6.68 10.63 -6.03
CA GLY A 69 -7.71 11.64 -5.92
C GLY A 69 -8.21 11.88 -4.50
N LYS A 70 -7.74 11.14 -3.51
CA LYS A 70 -8.15 11.32 -2.12
C LYS A 70 -7.26 12.33 -1.40
N GLU A 71 -7.80 12.90 -0.33
CA GLU A 71 -7.02 13.78 0.53
C GLU A 71 -6.04 12.97 1.38
N VAL A 72 -4.93 13.59 1.77
CA VAL A 72 -3.92 12.95 2.61
C VAL A 72 -4.52 12.42 3.92
N ALA A 73 -5.44 13.18 4.53
CA ALA A 73 -6.10 12.76 5.77
C ALA A 73 -6.89 11.46 5.58
N ASP A 74 -7.56 11.32 4.42
CA ASP A 74 -8.31 10.11 4.10
C ASP A 74 -7.38 8.93 3.85
N ALA A 75 -6.24 9.19 3.20
CA ALA A 75 -5.24 8.15 2.96
C ALA A 75 -4.65 7.63 4.27
N GLU A 76 -4.37 8.51 5.23
CA GLU A 76 -3.86 8.12 6.53
C GLU A 76 -4.89 7.30 7.31
N ARG A 77 -6.16 7.68 7.24
CA ARG A 77 -7.24 6.93 7.88
C ARG A 77 -7.39 5.53 7.28
N LEU A 78 -7.34 5.43 5.96
CA LEU A 78 -7.39 4.14 5.27
C LEU A 78 -6.20 3.27 5.64
N PHE A 79 -5.02 3.87 5.77
CA PHE A 79 -3.84 3.14 6.25
C PHE A 79 -4.08 2.52 7.62
N GLU A 80 -4.59 3.31 8.57
CA GLU A 80 -4.85 2.82 9.92
C GLU A 80 -5.89 1.69 9.90
N ASP A 81 -6.95 1.85 9.11
CA ASP A 81 -8.01 0.84 9.00
C ASP A 81 -7.48 -0.45 8.36
N PHE A 82 -6.70 -0.32 7.30
CA PHE A 82 -6.10 -1.48 6.62
C PHE A 82 -5.11 -2.19 7.54
N HIS A 83 -4.23 -1.44 8.17
CA HIS A 83 -3.21 -1.98 9.08
C HIS A 83 -3.88 -2.71 10.26
N SER A 84 -4.91 -2.09 10.85
CA SER A 84 -5.65 -2.71 11.94
C SER A 84 -6.31 -4.01 11.51
N MET A 85 -6.86 -4.05 10.30
CA MET A 85 -7.49 -5.27 9.77
C MET A 85 -6.48 -6.41 9.63
N VAL A 86 -5.34 -6.15 8.99
CA VAL A 86 -4.39 -7.24 8.70
C VAL A 86 -3.62 -7.67 9.94
N MET A 87 -3.56 -6.83 10.98
CA MET A 87 -2.93 -7.17 12.25
C MET A 87 -3.90 -7.77 13.26
N ALA A 88 -5.20 -7.78 12.96
CA ALA A 88 -6.21 -8.32 13.86
C ALA A 88 -6.18 -9.85 13.87
N ASP A 89 -6.78 -10.43 14.89
CA ASP A 89 -6.96 -11.88 14.99
C ASP A 89 -7.82 -12.35 13.82
N VAL A 90 -7.53 -13.54 13.30
CA VAL A 90 -8.29 -14.12 12.17
C VAL A 90 -9.77 -14.30 12.46
N ALA A 91 -10.13 -14.39 13.74
CA ALA A 91 -11.52 -14.52 14.17
C ALA A 91 -12.26 -13.18 14.22
N GLU A 92 -11.54 -12.05 14.12
CA GLU A 92 -12.17 -10.73 14.17
C GLU A 92 -12.99 -10.47 12.90
N PRO A 93 -14.20 -9.92 13.04
CA PRO A 93 -14.99 -9.57 11.85
C PRO A 93 -14.32 -8.43 11.08
N VAL A 94 -14.53 -8.42 9.76
CA VAL A 94 -13.99 -7.41 8.86
C VAL A 94 -15.10 -6.42 8.51
N ASP A 95 -14.79 -5.12 8.61
CA ASP A 95 -15.75 -4.06 8.24
C ASP A 95 -15.59 -3.74 6.75
N ASP A 96 -16.35 -4.44 5.91
CA ASP A 96 -16.31 -4.25 4.46
C ASP A 96 -16.75 -2.85 4.04
N ALA A 97 -17.68 -2.24 4.79
CA ALA A 97 -18.16 -0.90 4.46
C ALA A 97 -17.04 0.14 4.62
N LYS A 98 -16.18 -0.04 5.63
CA LYS A 98 -15.08 0.86 5.92
C LYS A 98 -13.89 0.66 4.99
N LEU A 99 -13.59 -0.58 4.64
CA LEU A 99 -12.40 -0.97 3.88
C LEU A 99 -12.66 -1.15 2.38
N GLY A 100 -13.90 -1.40 1.99
CA GLY A 100 -14.24 -1.63 0.59
C GLY A 100 -13.45 -2.80 0.02
N LYS A 101 -12.86 -2.60 -1.17
CA LYS A 101 -12.09 -3.64 -1.85
C LYS A 101 -10.85 -4.09 -1.08
N MET A 102 -10.35 -3.27 -0.16
CA MET A 102 -9.19 -3.63 0.66
C MET A 102 -9.47 -4.80 1.59
N ALA A 103 -10.73 -5.09 1.87
CA ALA A 103 -11.15 -6.19 2.75
C ALA A 103 -10.70 -7.56 2.22
N ILE A 104 -10.39 -7.70 0.93
CA ILE A 104 -9.92 -8.96 0.37
C ILE A 104 -8.60 -9.42 0.99
N PHE A 105 -7.83 -8.50 1.55
CA PHE A 105 -6.56 -8.84 2.19
C PHE A 105 -6.72 -9.38 3.61
N ALA A 106 -7.94 -9.48 4.13
CA ALA A 106 -8.16 -10.07 5.45
C ALA A 106 -7.62 -11.50 5.53
N GLY A 107 -7.60 -12.24 4.43
CA GLY A 107 -7.08 -13.59 4.38
C GLY A 107 -5.60 -13.72 4.72
N VAL A 108 -4.80 -12.65 4.60
CA VAL A 108 -3.37 -12.72 4.92
C VAL A 108 -3.12 -12.78 6.42
N ARG A 109 -4.13 -12.51 7.26
CA ARG A 109 -3.99 -12.55 8.72
C ARG A 109 -3.49 -13.88 9.24
N GLU A 110 -3.75 -14.96 8.52
CA GLU A 110 -3.32 -16.30 8.89
C GLU A 110 -1.82 -16.53 8.62
N PHE A 111 -1.18 -15.63 7.86
CA PHE A 111 0.19 -15.81 7.39
C PHE A 111 1.02 -14.56 7.70
N PRO A 112 1.72 -14.54 8.86
CA PRO A 112 2.47 -13.33 9.27
C PRO A 112 3.43 -12.78 8.21
N MET A 113 4.07 -13.64 7.42
CA MET A 113 4.96 -13.17 6.35
C MET A 113 4.21 -12.44 5.26
N ARG A 114 2.99 -12.89 4.94
CA ARG A 114 2.16 -12.25 3.93
C ARG A 114 1.59 -10.94 4.41
N VAL A 115 1.38 -10.79 5.72
CA VAL A 115 1.01 -9.49 6.31
C VAL A 115 2.08 -8.46 5.99
N LYS A 116 3.35 -8.82 6.12
CA LYS A 116 4.46 -7.92 5.79
C LYS A 116 4.47 -7.55 4.31
N CYS A 117 4.18 -8.49 3.43
CA CYS A 117 4.08 -8.21 2.00
C CYS A 117 2.90 -7.29 1.69
N ALA A 118 1.76 -7.54 2.30
CA ALA A 118 0.54 -6.75 2.06
C ALA A 118 0.67 -5.31 2.57
N THR A 119 1.44 -5.07 3.62
CA THR A 119 1.56 -3.75 4.24
C THR A 119 2.72 -2.92 3.72
N LEU A 120 3.66 -3.51 2.98
CA LEU A 120 4.88 -2.83 2.55
C LEU A 120 4.59 -1.52 1.79
N ALA A 121 3.77 -1.57 0.76
CA ALA A 121 3.43 -0.39 -0.04
C ALA A 121 2.74 0.67 0.81
N TRP A 122 1.89 0.25 1.74
CA TRP A 122 1.16 1.17 2.61
C TRP A 122 2.09 1.89 3.58
N HIS A 123 3.06 1.19 4.15
CA HIS A 123 4.07 1.81 5.02
C HIS A 123 4.92 2.81 4.23
N ALA A 124 5.32 2.46 3.01
CA ALA A 124 6.09 3.36 2.16
C ALA A 124 5.29 4.61 1.81
N MET A 125 4.01 4.47 1.49
CA MET A 125 3.11 5.59 1.21
C MET A 125 2.99 6.51 2.43
N LYS A 126 2.77 5.95 3.61
CA LYS A 126 2.65 6.76 4.81
C LYS A 126 3.94 7.49 5.14
N SER A 127 5.08 6.82 4.98
CA SER A 127 6.39 7.45 5.18
C SER A 127 6.61 8.61 4.22
N ALA A 128 6.23 8.45 2.95
CA ALA A 128 6.34 9.51 1.96
C ALA A 128 5.50 10.73 2.34
N ILE A 129 4.28 10.50 2.80
CA ILE A 129 3.37 11.56 3.22
C ILE A 129 3.92 12.31 4.44
N SER A 130 4.50 11.58 5.40
CA SER A 130 5.04 12.20 6.62
C SER A 130 6.40 12.87 6.42
N GLY A 131 7.01 12.72 5.26
CA GLY A 131 8.28 13.37 4.95
C GLY A 131 9.52 12.68 5.50
N ASP A 132 9.39 11.47 6.00
CA ASP A 132 10.52 10.66 6.43
C ASP A 132 11.37 10.32 5.19
N GLN A 133 12.70 10.43 5.32
CA GLN A 133 13.63 10.23 4.20
C GLN A 133 14.21 8.81 4.14
N ALA A 134 14.06 8.04 5.19
CA ALA A 134 14.65 6.69 5.25
C ALA A 134 13.78 5.66 4.48
N PRO A 135 14.39 4.68 3.81
CA PRO A 135 13.64 3.58 3.23
C PRO A 135 12.86 2.82 4.31
N VAL A 136 11.73 2.23 3.92
CA VAL A 136 10.86 1.48 4.83
C VAL A 136 11.12 -0.01 4.67
N SER A 137 11.20 -0.72 5.79
CA SER A 137 11.36 -2.18 5.80
C SER A 137 10.26 -2.81 6.64
N THR A 138 9.74 -3.94 6.17
CA THR A 138 8.73 -4.74 6.90
C THR A 138 9.27 -6.10 7.33
N GLU A 139 10.58 -6.25 7.43
CA GLU A 139 11.17 -7.49 7.91
C GLU A 139 10.80 -7.82 9.37
#